data_bd202eba67c25a9f68cd03ed50ffe500
#
_entry.id   bd202eba67c25a9f68cd03ed50ffe500
#
_cell.length_a   1.000
_cell.length_b   1.000
_cell.length_c   1.000
_cell.angle_alpha   90.00
_cell.angle_beta   90.00
_cell.angle_gamma   90.00
#
_symmetry.space_group_name_H-M   'P 1'
#
loop_
_entity.id
_entity.type
_entity.pdbx_description
1 polymer ?
#
loop_
_entity_poly.entity_id
_entity_poly.type
_entity_poly.pdbx_seq_one_letter_code
_entity_poly.pdbx_strand_id
1 'polypeptide(L)'
;RRSSDLLVMVPNCDKNVPGLLMAAARVNVPTVFVSGGPMLAGHVKGKKRSLSSMFEAVGSYAAGTMSEEDVCEYEEKVCPTCGSCSGMYTANSMNCLTEALGMGLQGNGTIPAVYSERIRLAKHAGMAVMEMYKKDIRPRDIMTKEAILNALTVDMALGCSTNSMLHLPAIAHEVGFDFDISFANEISEKTPNLCHLAPA
;
A
#
# COMPACT_ATOMS: atom_id res chain seq x y z
N ARG A 1 11.04 30.44 -4.90
CA ARG A 1 11.63 29.93 -3.64
C ARG A 1 11.00 28.58 -3.35
N ARG A 2 11.79 27.53 -3.22
CA ARG A 2 11.33 26.24 -2.71
C ARG A 2 11.00 26.44 -1.23
N SER A 3 9.81 26.04 -0.81
CA SER A 3 9.39 26.10 0.59
C SER A 3 9.93 24.92 1.42
N SER A 4 10.44 23.86 0.74
CA SER A 4 10.98 22.67 1.36
C SER A 4 12.13 22.11 0.51
N ASP A 5 13.20 21.66 1.16
CA ASP A 5 14.37 21.05 0.50
C ASP A 5 14.29 19.52 0.50
N LEU A 6 13.44 18.95 1.33
CA LEU A 6 13.14 17.52 1.43
C LEU A 6 11.71 17.29 1.94
N LEU A 7 11.18 16.08 1.74
CA LEU A 7 9.84 15.70 2.17
C LEU A 7 9.85 14.32 2.85
N VAL A 8 9.07 14.20 3.94
CA VAL A 8 8.62 12.93 4.48
C VAL A 8 7.12 12.85 4.28
N MET A 9 6.66 11.89 3.49
CA MET A 9 5.24 11.70 3.20
C MET A 9 4.67 10.52 4.00
N VAL A 10 3.55 10.76 4.69
CA VAL A 10 2.93 9.77 5.60
C VAL A 10 1.50 9.45 5.13
N PRO A 11 1.35 8.80 3.96
CA PRO A 11 0.05 8.37 3.48
C PRO A 11 -0.40 7.06 4.13
N ASN A 12 -1.71 6.77 4.08
CA ASN A 12 -2.23 5.47 4.52
C ASN A 12 -3.58 5.10 3.90
N CYS A 13 -3.98 5.69 2.78
CA CYS A 13 -5.26 5.41 2.15
C CYS A 13 -5.14 5.24 0.63
N ASP A 14 -6.17 4.64 0.01
CA ASP A 14 -6.15 4.10 -1.35
C ASP A 14 -5.78 5.11 -2.45
N LYS A 15 -6.21 6.36 -2.34
CA LYS A 15 -5.96 7.41 -3.33
C LYS A 15 -4.85 8.37 -2.93
N ASN A 16 -4.59 8.56 -1.62
CA ASN A 16 -3.54 9.48 -1.21
C ASN A 16 -2.13 8.92 -1.41
N VAL A 17 -1.96 7.59 -1.35
CA VAL A 17 -0.64 6.97 -1.62
C VAL A 17 -0.20 7.25 -3.07
N PRO A 18 -0.95 6.85 -4.11
CA PRO A 18 -0.55 7.13 -5.49
C PRO A 18 -0.53 8.63 -5.81
N GLY A 19 -1.46 9.42 -5.28
CA GLY A 19 -1.46 10.86 -5.48
C GLY A 19 -0.21 11.54 -4.94
N LEU A 20 0.29 11.12 -3.77
CA LEU A 20 1.52 11.64 -3.20
C LEU A 20 2.77 11.14 -3.94
N LEU A 21 2.77 9.90 -4.49
CA LEU A 21 3.85 9.41 -5.37
C LEU A 21 3.95 10.25 -6.64
N MET A 22 2.81 10.56 -7.28
CA MET A 22 2.75 11.47 -8.42
C MET A 22 3.24 12.88 -8.04
N ALA A 23 2.81 13.40 -6.89
CA ALA A 23 3.28 14.70 -6.39
C ALA A 23 4.79 14.71 -6.12
N ALA A 24 5.34 13.64 -5.52
CA ALA A 24 6.77 13.49 -5.30
C ALA A 24 7.56 13.54 -6.62
N ALA A 25 7.06 12.84 -7.66
CA ALA A 25 7.65 12.86 -9.00
C ALA A 25 7.66 14.27 -9.61
N ARG A 26 6.57 15.03 -9.44
CA ARG A 26 6.45 16.41 -9.96
C ARG A 26 7.33 17.39 -9.23
N VAL A 27 7.30 17.37 -7.89
CA VAL A 27 8.10 18.29 -7.06
C VAL A 27 9.58 17.97 -7.15
N ASN A 28 9.91 16.70 -7.24
CA ASN A 28 11.25 16.14 -7.44
C ASN A 28 12.32 16.71 -6.48
N VAL A 29 12.02 16.71 -5.19
CA VAL A 29 12.97 16.96 -4.10
C VAL A 29 13.19 15.66 -3.32
N PRO A 30 14.32 15.48 -2.60
CA PRO A 30 14.55 14.29 -1.78
C PRO A 30 13.32 13.95 -0.93
N THR A 31 12.76 12.77 -1.14
CA THR A 31 11.47 12.37 -0.54
C THR A 31 11.51 10.92 -0.10
N VAL A 32 11.03 10.64 1.11
CA VAL A 32 10.81 9.29 1.62
C VAL A 32 9.35 9.11 2.04
N PHE A 33 8.84 7.91 1.84
CA PHE A 33 7.50 7.52 2.26
C PHE A 33 7.55 6.66 3.52
N VAL A 34 6.66 6.95 4.45
CA VAL A 34 6.38 6.13 5.64
C VAL A 34 4.88 5.96 5.73
N SER A 35 4.34 4.82 5.31
CA SER A 35 2.91 4.60 5.46
C SER A 35 2.52 4.45 6.93
N GLY A 36 1.26 4.74 7.25
CA GLY A 36 0.73 4.52 8.60
C GLY A 36 0.66 3.05 9.01
N GLY A 37 0.71 2.15 8.05
CA GLY A 37 0.62 0.70 8.25
C GLY A 37 -0.81 0.16 8.28
N PRO A 38 -0.99 -1.17 8.07
CA PRO A 38 -2.28 -1.82 8.11
C PRO A 38 -2.80 -1.97 9.55
N MET A 39 -4.13 -1.99 9.71
CA MET A 39 -4.77 -2.39 10.96
C MET A 39 -4.60 -3.89 11.20
N LEU A 40 -4.78 -4.32 12.46
CA LEU A 40 -4.87 -5.73 12.79
C LEU A 40 -6.25 -6.29 12.38
N ALA A 41 -6.31 -7.59 12.11
CA ALA A 41 -7.57 -8.30 11.99
C ALA A 41 -8.19 -8.53 13.38
N GLY A 42 -9.53 -8.50 13.45
CA GLY A 42 -10.27 -8.76 14.68
C GLY A 42 -10.55 -10.24 14.90
N HIS A 43 -11.32 -10.52 15.95
CA HIS A 43 -11.80 -11.85 16.27
C HIS A 43 -13.30 -11.82 16.55
N VAL A 44 -14.05 -12.62 15.79
CA VAL A 44 -15.49 -12.81 15.98
C VAL A 44 -15.75 -14.30 16.22
N LYS A 45 -16.47 -14.63 17.28
CA LYS A 45 -16.74 -16.03 17.68
C LYS A 45 -15.47 -16.90 17.72
N GLY A 46 -14.37 -16.36 18.25
CA GLY A 46 -13.08 -17.05 18.38
C GLY A 46 -12.31 -17.27 17.06
N LYS A 47 -12.82 -16.79 15.94
CA LYS A 47 -12.16 -16.88 14.62
C LYS A 47 -11.60 -15.52 14.20
N LYS A 48 -10.41 -15.54 13.59
CA LYS A 48 -9.81 -14.35 13.02
C LYS A 48 -10.66 -13.84 11.84
N ARG A 49 -11.04 -12.57 11.88
CA ARG A 49 -11.88 -11.90 10.89
C ARG A 49 -11.29 -10.55 10.51
N SER A 50 -11.57 -10.10 9.32
CA SER A 50 -11.09 -8.82 8.80
C SER A 50 -12.23 -8.04 8.16
N LEU A 51 -11.92 -6.86 7.61
CA LEU A 51 -12.89 -6.06 6.88
C LEU A 51 -13.58 -6.83 5.75
N SER A 52 -12.89 -7.75 5.05
CA SER A 52 -13.52 -8.63 4.05
C SER A 52 -14.66 -9.45 4.64
N SER A 53 -14.47 -9.96 5.86
CA SER A 53 -15.50 -10.73 6.55
C SER A 53 -16.72 -9.90 6.93
N MET A 54 -16.60 -8.58 7.08
CA MET A 54 -17.75 -7.69 7.29
C MET A 54 -18.63 -7.61 6.03
N PHE A 55 -18.03 -7.50 4.85
CA PHE A 55 -18.80 -7.51 3.59
C PHE A 55 -19.54 -8.83 3.40
N GLU A 56 -18.91 -9.96 3.72
CA GLU A 56 -19.55 -11.28 3.71
C GLU A 56 -20.70 -11.38 4.72
N ALA A 57 -20.52 -10.80 5.92
CA ALA A 57 -21.55 -10.76 6.97
C ALA A 57 -22.77 -9.95 6.53
N VAL A 58 -22.59 -8.77 5.94
CA VAL A 58 -23.68 -7.94 5.39
C VAL A 58 -24.44 -8.70 4.29
N GLY A 59 -23.71 -9.38 3.39
CA GLY A 59 -24.32 -10.21 2.35
C GLY A 59 -25.15 -11.38 2.94
N SER A 60 -24.61 -12.03 3.97
CA SER A 60 -25.29 -13.13 4.66
C SER A 60 -26.57 -12.67 5.40
N TYR A 61 -26.51 -11.50 6.00
CA TYR A 61 -27.68 -10.87 6.64
C TYR A 61 -28.76 -10.54 5.60
N ALA A 62 -28.38 -9.91 4.48
CA ALA A 62 -29.32 -9.61 3.40
C ALA A 62 -29.94 -10.88 2.79
N ALA A 63 -29.22 -12.00 2.77
CA ALA A 63 -29.72 -13.31 2.34
C ALA A 63 -30.54 -14.04 3.41
N GLY A 64 -30.71 -13.49 4.62
CA GLY A 64 -31.45 -14.11 5.72
C GLY A 64 -30.73 -15.30 6.38
N THR A 65 -29.42 -15.47 6.18
CA THR A 65 -28.61 -16.57 6.73
C THR A 65 -27.80 -16.18 7.97
N MET A 66 -27.82 -14.90 8.34
CA MET A 66 -27.16 -14.35 9.53
C MET A 66 -28.14 -13.47 10.31
N SER A 67 -28.05 -13.48 11.63
CA SER A 67 -28.88 -12.64 12.51
C SER A 67 -28.33 -11.21 12.57
N GLU A 68 -29.17 -10.24 12.96
CA GLU A 68 -28.75 -8.86 13.19
C GLU A 68 -27.71 -8.77 14.32
N GLU A 69 -27.87 -9.55 15.39
CA GLU A 69 -26.95 -9.64 16.51
C GLU A 69 -25.53 -10.07 16.04
N ASP A 70 -25.47 -11.06 15.14
CA ASP A 70 -24.22 -11.51 14.57
C ASP A 70 -23.53 -10.41 13.73
N VAL A 71 -24.30 -9.68 12.93
CA VAL A 71 -23.75 -8.56 12.12
C VAL A 71 -23.21 -7.46 13.04
N CYS A 72 -23.94 -7.10 14.10
CA CYS A 72 -23.46 -6.12 15.08
C CYS A 72 -22.13 -6.57 15.75
N GLU A 73 -22.00 -7.87 16.08
CA GLU A 73 -20.73 -8.39 16.61
C GLU A 73 -19.58 -8.24 15.60
N TYR A 74 -19.83 -8.46 14.29
CA TYR A 74 -18.85 -8.22 13.24
C TYR A 74 -18.47 -6.75 13.16
N GLU A 75 -19.44 -5.84 13.14
CA GLU A 75 -19.25 -4.39 13.08
C GLU A 75 -18.33 -3.89 14.21
N GLU A 76 -18.54 -4.38 15.43
CA GLU A 76 -17.77 -3.98 16.60
C GLU A 76 -16.34 -4.53 16.61
N LYS A 77 -16.08 -5.70 16.01
CA LYS A 77 -14.86 -6.46 16.28
C LYS A 77 -13.92 -6.67 15.10
N VAL A 78 -14.35 -6.51 13.84
CA VAL A 78 -13.49 -6.84 12.68
C VAL A 78 -12.41 -5.84 12.39
N CYS A 79 -12.57 -4.58 12.82
CA CYS A 79 -11.60 -3.49 12.63
C CYS A 79 -11.14 -2.96 13.99
N PRO A 80 -10.34 -3.72 14.76
CA PRO A 80 -10.11 -3.45 16.18
C PRO A 80 -9.07 -2.34 16.43
N THR A 81 -8.32 -1.91 15.41
CA THR A 81 -7.19 -0.97 15.58
C THR A 81 -7.18 0.11 14.50
N CYS A 82 -6.41 1.17 14.75
CA CYS A 82 -6.08 2.13 13.69
C CYS A 82 -5.21 1.48 12.59
N GLY A 83 -5.14 2.12 11.43
CA GLY A 83 -4.37 1.66 10.28
C GLY A 83 -5.19 1.67 8.99
N SER A 84 -4.56 1.32 7.87
CA SER A 84 -5.28 1.04 6.63
C SER A 84 -6.05 -0.28 6.74
N CYS A 85 -6.96 -0.55 5.79
CA CYS A 85 -7.68 -1.82 5.75
C CYS A 85 -6.71 -3.03 5.77
N SER A 86 -7.07 -4.08 6.52
CA SER A 86 -6.21 -5.25 6.77
C SER A 86 -6.20 -6.29 5.65
N GLY A 87 -7.11 -6.20 4.68
CA GLY A 87 -7.05 -6.98 3.44
C GLY A 87 -6.09 -6.34 2.45
N MET A 88 -5.61 -7.06 1.44
CA MET A 88 -4.76 -6.50 0.39
C MET A 88 -5.58 -5.60 -0.57
N TYR A 89 -6.41 -4.72 -0.01
CA TYR A 89 -7.09 -3.66 -0.75
C TYR A 89 -6.09 -2.59 -1.21
N THR A 90 -6.57 -1.58 -1.89
CA THR A 90 -5.72 -0.59 -2.59
C THR A 90 -4.72 0.13 -1.66
N ALA A 91 -5.13 0.49 -0.43
CA ALA A 91 -4.22 1.16 0.50
C ALA A 91 -3.01 0.29 0.85
N ASN A 92 -3.26 -0.97 1.25
CA ASN A 92 -2.19 -1.90 1.61
C ASN A 92 -1.35 -2.28 0.37
N SER A 93 -2.00 -2.54 -0.77
CA SER A 93 -1.33 -2.79 -2.05
C SER A 93 -0.36 -1.64 -2.38
N MET A 94 -0.84 -0.41 -2.40
CA MET A 94 0.00 0.74 -2.73
C MET A 94 1.11 0.99 -1.70
N ASN A 95 0.90 0.66 -0.43
CA ASN A 95 1.96 0.75 0.59
C ASN A 95 3.09 -0.27 0.33
N CYS A 96 2.75 -1.49 -0.10
CA CYS A 96 3.74 -2.50 -0.53
C CYS A 96 4.44 -2.09 -1.83
N LEU A 97 3.69 -1.58 -2.81
CA LEU A 97 4.25 -1.13 -4.07
C LEU A 97 5.14 0.12 -3.91
N THR A 98 4.87 0.99 -2.94
CA THR A 98 5.74 2.12 -2.59
C THR A 98 7.12 1.63 -2.11
N GLU A 99 7.16 0.52 -1.37
CA GLU A 99 8.41 -0.14 -0.97
C GLU A 99 9.12 -0.74 -2.18
N ALA A 100 8.40 -1.46 -3.05
CA ALA A 100 8.95 -2.06 -4.27
C ALA A 100 9.46 -1.02 -5.28
N LEU A 101 8.85 0.17 -5.34
CA LEU A 101 9.32 1.32 -6.10
C LEU A 101 10.61 1.94 -5.54
N GLY A 102 11.03 1.57 -4.32
CA GLY A 102 12.17 2.17 -3.64
C GLY A 102 11.89 3.50 -2.94
N MET A 103 10.63 3.94 -2.88
CA MET A 103 10.24 5.20 -2.23
C MET A 103 9.96 5.06 -0.73
N GLY A 104 9.79 3.83 -0.23
CA GLY A 104 9.63 3.48 1.18
C GLY A 104 10.72 2.52 1.64
N LEU A 105 11.00 2.52 2.95
CA LEU A 105 11.93 1.56 3.54
C LEU A 105 11.27 0.18 3.70
N GLN A 106 12.11 -0.86 3.85
CA GLN A 106 11.64 -2.22 4.08
C GLN A 106 10.69 -2.30 5.28
N GLY A 107 9.56 -2.97 5.08
CA GLY A 107 8.47 -3.05 6.07
C GLY A 107 7.44 -1.92 5.95
N ASN A 108 7.59 -1.02 4.98
CA ASN A 108 6.64 0.07 4.78
C ASN A 108 5.20 -0.42 4.58
N GLY A 109 5.00 -1.47 3.79
CA GLY A 109 3.67 -2.03 3.51
C GLY A 109 3.19 -3.06 4.54
N THR A 110 4.07 -3.64 5.35
CA THR A 110 3.77 -4.86 6.11
C THR A 110 3.75 -4.70 7.63
N ILE A 111 4.48 -3.73 8.19
CA ILE A 111 4.47 -3.51 9.66
C ILE A 111 3.11 -2.93 10.07
N PRO A 112 2.37 -3.57 11.00
CA PRO A 112 1.10 -3.05 11.48
C PRO A 112 1.21 -1.66 12.13
N ALA A 113 0.15 -0.85 12.00
CA ALA A 113 0.12 0.53 12.49
C ALA A 113 0.39 0.65 14.00
N VAL A 114 -0.07 -0.33 14.78
CA VAL A 114 0.02 -0.32 16.24
C VAL A 114 1.34 -0.88 16.80
N TYR A 115 2.24 -1.37 15.94
CA TYR A 115 3.50 -1.94 16.39
C TYR A 115 4.58 -0.87 16.59
N SER A 116 5.41 -1.04 17.61
CA SER A 116 6.54 -0.13 17.90
C SER A 116 7.55 -0.04 16.75
N GLU A 117 7.63 -1.11 15.93
CA GLU A 117 8.42 -1.15 14.70
C GLU A 117 8.02 -0.05 13.72
N ARG A 118 6.73 0.32 13.66
CA ARG A 118 6.24 1.42 12.80
C ARG A 118 6.86 2.77 13.20
N ILE A 119 6.98 3.01 14.49
CA ILE A 119 7.63 4.24 15.02
C ILE A 119 9.14 4.21 14.71
N ARG A 120 9.80 3.05 14.85
CA ARG A 120 11.21 2.90 14.48
C ARG A 120 11.44 3.12 13.00
N LEU A 121 10.56 2.57 12.14
CA LEU A 121 10.61 2.80 10.70
C LEU A 121 10.52 4.29 10.36
N ALA A 122 9.62 5.03 11.01
CA ALA A 122 9.48 6.48 10.82
C ALA A 122 10.76 7.24 11.20
N LYS A 123 11.42 6.85 12.28
CA LYS A 123 12.73 7.42 12.66
C LYS A 123 13.81 7.14 11.61
N HIS A 124 13.88 5.89 11.12
CA HIS A 124 14.84 5.51 10.07
C HIS A 124 14.56 6.24 8.76
N ALA A 125 13.29 6.46 8.41
CA ALA A 125 12.91 7.22 7.23
C ALA A 125 13.37 8.69 7.31
N GLY A 126 13.26 9.31 8.50
CA GLY A 126 13.81 10.64 8.74
C GLY A 126 15.34 10.69 8.57
N MET A 127 16.05 9.66 8.98
CA MET A 127 17.51 9.54 8.75
C MET A 127 17.81 9.33 7.26
N ALA A 128 17.04 8.47 6.59
CA ALA A 128 17.23 8.17 5.18
C ALA A 128 17.03 9.39 4.28
N VAL A 129 15.99 10.21 4.53
CA VAL A 129 15.76 11.41 3.72
C VAL A 129 16.88 12.45 3.89
N MET A 130 17.52 12.52 5.06
CA MET A 130 18.69 13.37 5.27
C MET A 130 19.89 12.91 4.44
N GLU A 131 20.10 11.59 4.32
CA GLU A 131 21.16 11.04 3.46
C GLU A 131 20.84 11.26 1.97
N MET A 132 19.56 11.12 1.57
CA MET A 132 19.10 11.45 0.21
C MET A 132 19.35 12.93 -0.10
N TYR A 133 19.06 13.83 0.84
CA TYR A 133 19.34 15.27 0.68
C TYR A 133 20.83 15.55 0.48
N LYS A 134 21.71 14.96 1.29
CA LYS A 134 23.17 15.13 1.16
C LYS A 134 23.71 14.62 -0.17
N LYS A 135 23.12 13.55 -0.71
CA LYS A 135 23.53 12.91 -1.97
C LYS A 135 22.75 13.43 -3.19
N ASP A 136 21.82 14.37 -3.00
CA ASP A 136 20.90 14.89 -4.02
C ASP A 136 20.10 13.78 -4.74
N ILE A 137 19.73 12.70 -4.03
CA ILE A 137 18.89 11.62 -4.57
C ILE A 137 17.43 12.06 -4.54
N ARG A 138 16.77 12.06 -5.68
CA ARG A 138 15.41 12.58 -5.88
C ARG A 138 14.45 11.49 -6.34
N PRO A 139 13.12 11.68 -6.25
CA PRO A 139 12.13 10.70 -6.66
C PRO A 139 12.32 10.18 -8.09
N ARG A 140 12.69 11.02 -9.05
CA ARG A 140 12.91 10.59 -10.44
C ARG A 140 14.17 9.76 -10.64
N ASP A 141 15.13 9.82 -9.72
CA ASP A 141 16.32 8.95 -9.74
C ASP A 141 15.99 7.54 -9.22
N ILE A 142 14.93 7.42 -8.43
CA ILE A 142 14.48 6.16 -7.80
C ILE A 142 13.39 5.49 -8.64
N MET A 143 12.35 6.24 -9.01
CA MET A 143 11.19 5.72 -9.76
C MET A 143 11.52 5.61 -11.25
N THR A 144 12.50 4.76 -11.58
CA THR A 144 12.90 4.45 -12.96
C THR A 144 11.90 3.47 -13.61
N LYS A 145 12.06 3.21 -14.89
CA LYS A 145 11.31 2.17 -15.61
C LYS A 145 11.43 0.82 -14.91
N GLU A 146 12.65 0.44 -14.51
CA GLU A 146 12.94 -0.82 -13.83
C GLU A 146 12.24 -0.88 -12.47
N ALA A 147 12.20 0.22 -11.71
CA ALA A 147 11.48 0.30 -10.45
C ALA A 147 9.96 0.11 -10.63
N ILE A 148 9.39 0.70 -11.68
CA ILE A 148 7.96 0.50 -12.04
C ILE A 148 7.70 -0.97 -12.40
N LEU A 149 8.56 -1.61 -13.21
CA LEU A 149 8.41 -3.03 -13.57
C LEU A 149 8.62 -3.95 -12.35
N ASN A 150 9.54 -3.62 -11.44
CA ASN A 150 9.71 -4.34 -10.17
C ASN A 150 8.43 -4.23 -9.30
N ALA A 151 7.85 -3.04 -9.20
CA ALA A 151 6.60 -2.85 -8.49
C ALA A 151 5.47 -3.68 -9.11
N LEU A 152 5.36 -3.72 -10.44
CA LEU A 152 4.39 -4.55 -11.14
C LEU A 152 4.62 -6.05 -10.89
N THR A 153 5.88 -6.50 -10.83
CA THR A 153 6.21 -7.88 -10.47
C THR A 153 5.76 -8.23 -9.06
N VAL A 154 5.99 -7.33 -8.09
CA VAL A 154 5.51 -7.48 -6.71
C VAL A 154 3.98 -7.47 -6.66
N ASP A 155 3.33 -6.64 -7.45
CA ASP A 155 1.87 -6.57 -7.58
C ASP A 155 1.28 -7.92 -7.98
N MET A 156 1.83 -8.56 -9.01
CA MET A 156 1.42 -9.87 -9.50
C MET A 156 1.73 -10.98 -8.47
N ALA A 157 2.90 -10.93 -7.83
CA ALA A 157 3.31 -11.92 -6.83
C ALA A 157 2.42 -11.91 -5.58
N LEU A 158 1.99 -10.73 -5.13
CA LEU A 158 1.15 -10.57 -3.94
C LEU A 158 -0.36 -10.69 -4.24
N GLY A 159 -0.79 -10.59 -5.49
CA GLY A 159 -2.19 -10.49 -5.85
C GLY A 159 -2.82 -9.21 -5.30
N CYS A 160 -2.22 -8.08 -5.62
CA CYS A 160 -2.66 -6.76 -5.15
C CYS A 160 -4.01 -6.33 -5.75
N SER A 161 -4.52 -5.20 -5.28
CA SER A 161 -5.78 -4.61 -5.77
C SER A 161 -5.68 -4.25 -7.25
N THR A 162 -6.74 -4.51 -8.02
CA THR A 162 -6.83 -4.10 -9.43
C THR A 162 -6.66 -2.59 -9.67
N ASN A 163 -6.85 -1.76 -8.62
CA ASN A 163 -6.56 -0.34 -8.69
C ASN A 163 -5.07 -0.02 -8.94
N SER A 164 -4.14 -0.94 -8.65
CA SER A 164 -2.73 -0.78 -9.00
C SER A 164 -2.53 -0.61 -10.50
N MET A 165 -3.38 -1.27 -11.32
CA MET A 165 -3.38 -1.13 -12.79
C MET A 165 -3.85 0.25 -13.29
N LEU A 166 -4.41 1.07 -12.42
CA LEU A 166 -4.68 2.49 -12.68
C LEU A 166 -3.56 3.37 -12.12
N HIS A 167 -3.03 3.01 -10.97
CA HIS A 167 -2.09 3.86 -10.22
C HIS A 167 -0.66 3.75 -10.73
N LEU A 168 -0.16 2.56 -11.05
CA LEU A 168 1.20 2.39 -11.59
C LEU A 168 1.38 3.10 -12.94
N PRO A 169 0.46 3.00 -13.92
CA PRO A 169 0.54 3.79 -15.14
C PRO A 169 0.53 5.30 -14.89
N ALA A 170 -0.30 5.79 -13.96
CA ALA A 170 -0.34 7.21 -13.61
C ALA A 170 0.97 7.71 -12.99
N ILE A 171 1.58 6.92 -12.11
CA ILE A 171 2.89 7.22 -11.52
C ILE A 171 3.99 7.16 -12.59
N ALA A 172 3.96 6.15 -13.47
CA ALA A 172 4.90 5.99 -14.58
C ALA A 172 4.86 7.20 -15.52
N HIS A 173 3.67 7.69 -15.86
CA HIS A 173 3.47 8.90 -16.67
C HIS A 173 4.16 10.13 -16.03
N GLU A 174 4.05 10.31 -14.71
CA GLU A 174 4.67 11.44 -13.99
C GLU A 174 6.20 11.41 -14.03
N VAL A 175 6.81 10.24 -14.13
CA VAL A 175 8.26 10.09 -14.28
C VAL A 175 8.72 10.01 -15.73
N GLY A 176 7.79 10.09 -16.69
CA GLY A 176 8.08 10.11 -18.12
C GLY A 176 8.27 8.73 -18.74
N PHE A 177 7.74 7.68 -18.10
CA PHE A 177 7.70 6.34 -18.66
C PHE A 177 6.30 6.05 -19.23
N ASP A 178 6.25 5.73 -20.51
CA ASP A 178 5.03 5.30 -21.19
C ASP A 178 4.73 3.84 -20.83
N PHE A 179 3.72 3.67 -19.98
CA PHE A 179 3.33 2.36 -19.43
C PHE A 179 2.25 1.74 -20.31
N ASP A 180 2.60 0.73 -21.09
CA ASP A 180 1.65 -0.11 -21.76
C ASP A 180 1.09 -1.16 -20.79
N ILE A 181 -0.23 -1.24 -20.65
CA ILE A 181 -0.90 -2.21 -19.77
C ILE A 181 -0.60 -3.68 -20.17
N SER A 182 -0.18 -3.93 -21.41
CA SER A 182 0.27 -5.26 -21.86
C SER A 182 1.45 -5.80 -21.06
N PHE A 183 2.29 -4.93 -20.48
CA PHE A 183 3.36 -5.35 -19.56
C PHE A 183 2.84 -6.15 -18.38
N ALA A 184 1.62 -5.87 -17.91
CA ALA A 184 0.99 -6.62 -16.84
C ALA A 184 0.79 -8.10 -17.21
N ASN A 185 0.35 -8.39 -18.43
CA ASN A 185 0.18 -9.76 -18.90
C ASN A 185 1.53 -10.50 -18.98
N GLU A 186 2.53 -9.88 -19.61
CA GLU A 186 3.86 -10.48 -19.75
C GLU A 186 4.53 -10.80 -18.40
N ILE A 187 4.37 -9.90 -17.42
CA ILE A 187 4.93 -10.08 -16.08
C ILE A 187 4.11 -11.11 -15.31
N SER A 188 2.78 -11.08 -15.40
CA SER A 188 1.89 -12.05 -14.74
C SER A 188 2.17 -13.49 -15.19
N GLU A 189 2.42 -13.72 -16.48
CA GLU A 189 2.76 -15.06 -17.00
C GLU A 189 4.05 -15.62 -16.41
N LYS A 190 4.98 -14.76 -16.01
CA LYS A 190 6.31 -15.16 -15.49
C LYS A 190 6.41 -15.12 -13.97
N THR A 191 5.45 -14.47 -13.29
CA THR A 191 5.50 -14.23 -11.84
C THR A 191 4.57 -15.19 -11.12
N PRO A 192 5.09 -16.06 -10.23
CA PRO A 192 4.26 -16.93 -9.42
C PRO A 192 3.45 -16.11 -8.40
N ASN A 193 2.17 -16.44 -8.21
CA ASN A 193 1.38 -15.91 -7.11
C ASN A 193 1.85 -16.54 -5.80
N LEU A 194 2.27 -15.70 -4.84
CA LEU A 194 2.83 -16.14 -3.56
C LEU A 194 1.84 -16.05 -2.39
N CYS A 195 0.77 -15.26 -2.56
CA CYS A 195 -0.18 -14.97 -1.48
C CYS A 195 -1.59 -15.42 -1.87
N HIS A 196 -2.12 -16.41 -1.15
CA HIS A 196 -3.54 -16.77 -1.24
C HIS A 196 -4.35 -15.85 -0.33
N LEU A 197 -4.91 -14.80 -0.93
CA LEU A 197 -5.72 -13.80 -0.24
C LEU A 197 -7.21 -14.16 -0.34
N ALA A 198 -8.05 -13.55 0.51
CA ALA A 198 -9.49 -13.75 0.46
C ALA A 198 -10.11 -13.09 -0.81
N PRO A 199 -11.13 -13.74 -1.46
CA PRO A 199 -11.60 -15.09 -1.19
C PRO A 199 -10.58 -16.14 -1.64
N ALA A 200 -10.32 -17.15 -0.80
CA ALA A 200 -9.37 -18.22 -1.07
C ALA A 200 -10.11 -19.52 -1.41
#